data_d9758cf3da30977d74669c5dfa968f9b
#
_entry.id   d9758cf3da30977d74669c5dfa968f9b
#
_cell.length_a   1.000
_cell.length_b   1.000
_cell.length_c   1.000
_cell.angle_alpha   90.00
_cell.angle_beta   90.00
_cell.angle_gamma   90.00
#
_symmetry.space_group_name_H-M   'P 1'
#
loop_
_entity.id
_entity.type
_entity.pdbx_description
1 polymer ?
#
loop_
_entity_poly.entity_id
_entity_poly.type
_entity_poly.pdbx_seq_one_letter_code
_entity_poly.pdbx_strand_id
1 'polypeptide(L)'
;GYFLIVADFVNWAKENDVPVGPGRGSGAGSLVAYAIGITGLDPIKYDLLFERFLNPDRISNPDFDIDFCKDGREKVIEYVTNKYGQDSVAQISTLGTMAARAVVRDVARAQGKSYSLADRLAKLIPFHPDMTLKTALQNKELKQAIKNDEDAEEIIEMSQKLEGLSRNVGKHAAGVVMAPSKITDFSALYLDEETGAVSTQYDMKDIELVGLQKFDFLGLKTLTIMKNALKLINQNRKTLKLEPINLDDLPLDDSKTCLLYTSDAA
;
A
#
# COMPACT_ATOMS: atom_id res chain seq x y z
N GLY A 1 -1.47 10.44 20.69
CA GLY A 1 -1.60 8.97 20.53
C GLY A 1 -0.86 8.42 19.33
N TYR A 2 -1.14 8.93 18.11
CA TYR A 2 -0.66 8.34 16.86
C TYR A 2 0.86 8.09 16.84
N PHE A 3 1.68 9.12 17.07
CA PHE A 3 3.14 8.99 17.10
C PHE A 3 3.64 7.93 18.10
N LEU A 4 3.01 7.86 19.28
CA LEU A 4 3.41 6.89 20.31
C LEU A 4 3.09 5.47 19.91
N ILE A 5 1.96 5.24 19.25
CA ILE A 5 1.57 3.92 18.73
C ILE A 5 2.54 3.50 17.61
N VAL A 6 2.87 4.41 16.70
CA VAL A 6 3.83 4.13 15.62
C VAL A 6 5.21 3.82 16.18
N ALA A 7 5.70 4.64 17.13
CA ALA A 7 6.98 4.40 17.78
C ALA A 7 7.01 3.06 18.51
N ASP A 8 5.92 2.67 19.14
CA ASP A 8 5.81 1.42 19.88
C ASP A 8 6.02 0.20 18.97
N PHE A 9 5.25 0.07 17.89
CA PHE A 9 5.37 -1.11 17.03
C PHE A 9 6.65 -1.07 16.16
N VAL A 10 7.18 0.10 15.83
CA VAL A 10 8.45 0.23 15.11
C VAL A 10 9.62 -0.21 15.99
N ASN A 11 9.68 0.26 17.23
CA ASN A 11 10.74 -0.11 18.16
C ASN A 11 10.64 -1.62 18.52
N TRP A 12 9.43 -2.12 18.77
CA TRP A 12 9.23 -3.56 18.98
C TRP A 12 9.74 -4.39 17.80
N ALA A 13 9.46 -3.97 16.56
CA ALA A 13 9.93 -4.66 15.37
C ALA A 13 11.47 -4.72 15.31
N LYS A 14 12.14 -3.59 15.58
CA LYS A 14 13.62 -3.52 15.64
C LYS A 14 14.20 -4.44 16.72
N GLU A 15 13.59 -4.48 17.91
CA GLU A 15 14.01 -5.32 19.03
C GLU A 15 13.75 -6.82 18.77
N ASN A 16 12.80 -7.15 17.90
CA ASN A 16 12.41 -8.53 17.58
C ASN A 16 12.92 -9.03 16.21
N ASP A 17 14.05 -8.48 15.76
CA ASP A 17 14.72 -8.90 14.51
C ASP A 17 13.82 -8.79 13.25
N VAL A 18 12.92 -7.82 13.22
CA VAL A 18 12.15 -7.44 12.04
C VAL A 18 12.74 -6.13 11.48
N PRO A 19 13.49 -6.18 10.38
CA PRO A 19 14.03 -4.96 9.76
C PRO A 19 12.93 -3.98 9.38
N VAL A 20 13.17 -2.72 9.72
CA VAL A 20 12.31 -1.58 9.41
C VAL A 20 13.07 -0.63 8.49
N GLY A 21 12.39 -0.09 7.49
CA GLY A 21 12.96 0.93 6.62
C GLY A 21 13.28 2.23 7.37
N PRO A 22 14.22 3.04 6.87
CA PRO A 22 14.66 4.27 7.54
C PRO A 22 13.60 5.38 7.55
N GLY A 23 12.46 5.14 6.94
CA GLY A 23 11.42 6.13 6.69
C GLY A 23 11.46 6.66 5.26
N ARG A 24 10.31 7.07 4.75
CA ARG A 24 10.15 7.61 3.40
C ARG A 24 9.02 8.65 3.35
N GLY A 25 8.90 9.29 2.19
CA GLY A 25 7.88 10.31 1.99
C GLY A 25 8.10 11.54 2.88
N SER A 26 7.01 12.19 3.23
CA SER A 26 7.03 13.42 4.02
C SER A 26 7.35 13.21 5.51
N GLY A 27 7.02 12.03 6.05
CA GLY A 27 7.25 11.69 7.45
C GLY A 27 8.73 11.73 7.87
N ALA A 28 9.65 11.50 6.91
CA ALA A 28 11.09 11.59 7.15
C ALA A 28 11.57 13.01 7.56
N GLY A 29 10.79 14.06 7.26
CA GLY A 29 11.09 15.44 7.68
C GLY A 29 10.76 15.75 9.15
N SER A 30 10.19 14.82 9.90
CA SER A 30 9.80 15.03 11.29
C SER A 30 10.93 14.73 12.27
N LEU A 31 11.48 15.76 12.92
CA LEU A 31 12.48 15.61 13.99
C LEU A 31 11.93 14.81 15.17
N VAL A 32 10.64 14.98 15.49
CA VAL A 32 10.00 14.21 16.57
C VAL A 32 9.98 12.73 16.22
N ALA A 33 9.61 12.36 14.97
CA ALA A 33 9.61 10.97 14.53
C ALA A 33 11.00 10.34 14.59
N TYR A 34 12.03 11.09 14.22
CA TYR A 34 13.43 10.68 14.37
C TYR A 34 13.81 10.47 15.84
N ALA A 35 13.52 11.45 16.70
CA ALA A 35 13.89 11.40 18.11
C ALA A 35 13.25 10.24 18.90
N ILE A 36 12.04 9.80 18.51
CA ILE A 36 11.34 8.66 19.15
C ILE A 36 11.53 7.33 18.39
N GLY A 37 12.42 7.31 17.39
CA GLY A 37 12.83 6.09 16.71
C GLY A 37 11.90 5.59 15.61
N ILE A 38 10.90 6.37 15.16
CA ILE A 38 10.03 6.02 14.03
C ILE A 38 10.83 6.00 12.73
N THR A 39 11.63 7.05 12.49
CA THR A 39 12.49 7.16 11.31
C THR A 39 13.96 7.02 11.67
N GLY A 40 14.79 6.56 10.74
CA GLY A 40 16.23 6.41 10.90
C GLY A 40 17.06 7.52 10.26
N LEU A 41 16.41 8.53 9.64
CA LEU A 41 17.08 9.65 8.98
C LEU A 41 16.98 10.91 9.82
N ASP A 42 18.13 11.52 10.14
CA ASP A 42 18.18 12.81 10.82
C ASP A 42 17.75 13.92 9.85
N PRO A 43 16.56 14.53 10.05
CA PRO A 43 16.05 15.53 9.13
C PRO A 43 16.86 16.82 9.10
N ILE A 44 17.60 17.13 10.18
CA ILE A 44 18.46 18.32 10.23
C ILE A 44 19.73 18.07 9.43
N LYS A 45 20.35 16.90 9.62
CA LYS A 45 21.57 16.51 8.88
C LYS A 45 21.37 16.48 7.36
N TYR A 46 20.17 16.04 6.92
CA TYR A 46 19.85 15.88 5.49
C TYR A 46 18.99 17.03 4.93
N ASP A 47 18.79 18.11 5.68
CA ASP A 47 18.01 19.30 5.29
C ASP A 47 16.61 18.92 4.74
N LEU A 48 15.91 18.04 5.47
CA LEU A 48 14.58 17.57 5.07
C LEU A 48 13.51 18.57 5.56
N LEU A 49 12.66 19.01 4.63
CA LEU A 49 11.64 20.01 4.92
C LEU A 49 10.48 19.44 5.73
N PHE A 50 10.25 19.95 6.92
CA PHE A 50 9.14 19.59 7.81
C PHE A 50 7.76 19.96 7.20
N GLU A 51 7.71 21.05 6.45
CA GLU A 51 6.49 21.57 5.81
C GLU A 51 5.90 20.58 4.77
N ARG A 52 6.69 19.64 4.30
CA ARG A 52 6.20 18.53 3.45
C ARG A 52 5.39 17.52 4.25
N PHE A 53 5.63 17.41 5.55
CA PHE A 53 4.95 16.47 6.43
C PHE A 53 3.70 17.11 7.06
N LEU A 54 3.85 18.29 7.67
CA LEU A 54 2.76 19.04 8.26
C LEU A 54 2.84 20.50 7.79
N ASN A 55 1.76 20.99 7.18
CA ASN A 55 1.64 22.34 6.68
C ASN A 55 0.29 22.92 7.10
N PRO A 56 0.21 24.17 7.62
CA PRO A 56 -1.06 24.82 7.98
C PRO A 56 -2.08 24.88 6.83
N ASP A 57 -1.60 24.95 5.60
CA ASP A 57 -2.44 25.01 4.38
C ASP A 57 -2.95 23.64 3.94
N ARG A 58 -2.43 22.55 4.54
CA ARG A 58 -2.83 21.17 4.24
C ARG A 58 -3.40 20.51 5.48
N ILE A 59 -4.71 20.54 5.61
CA ILE A 59 -5.42 19.85 6.69
C ILE A 59 -5.48 18.36 6.34
N SER A 60 -4.48 17.59 6.79
CA SER A 60 -4.48 16.14 6.72
C SER A 60 -3.87 15.56 7.99
N ASN A 61 -4.38 14.41 8.41
CA ASN A 61 -3.75 13.68 9.51
C ASN A 61 -2.31 13.27 9.13
N PRO A 62 -1.37 13.27 10.10
CA PRO A 62 -0.05 12.71 9.85
C PRO A 62 -0.18 11.24 9.44
N ASP A 63 0.53 10.85 8.39
CA ASP A 63 0.56 9.49 7.86
C ASP A 63 2.01 9.03 7.72
N PHE A 64 2.34 7.95 8.43
CA PHE A 64 3.65 7.30 8.34
C PHE A 64 3.53 6.01 7.56
N ASP A 65 4.15 5.98 6.40
CA ASP A 65 4.39 4.76 5.63
C ASP A 65 5.57 4.00 6.25
N ILE A 66 5.30 2.92 6.95
CA ILE A 66 6.34 2.10 7.58
C ILE A 66 6.59 0.85 6.77
N ASP A 67 7.81 0.76 6.24
CA ASP A 67 8.26 -0.40 5.50
C ASP A 67 8.87 -1.44 6.45
N PHE A 68 8.25 -2.61 6.53
CA PHE A 68 8.78 -3.77 7.26
C PHE A 68 9.37 -4.79 6.29
N CYS A 69 10.31 -5.58 6.77
CA CYS A 69 10.69 -6.82 6.10
C CYS A 69 9.44 -7.67 5.81
N LYS A 70 9.26 -8.09 4.55
CA LYS A 70 8.06 -8.82 4.13
C LYS A 70 7.77 -10.04 5.02
N ASP A 71 8.81 -10.80 5.36
CA ASP A 71 8.67 -12.04 6.15
C ASP A 71 8.39 -11.77 7.65
N GLY A 72 8.70 -10.56 8.12
CA GLY A 72 8.49 -10.15 9.51
C GLY A 72 7.22 -9.35 9.75
N ARG A 73 6.59 -8.83 8.71
CA ARG A 73 5.43 -7.94 8.78
C ARG A 73 4.27 -8.53 9.60
N GLU A 74 3.93 -9.78 9.37
CA GLU A 74 2.81 -10.44 10.06
C GLU A 74 3.06 -10.55 11.57
N LYS A 75 4.32 -10.72 12.01
CA LYS A 75 4.68 -10.72 13.43
C LYS A 75 4.40 -9.37 14.10
N VAL A 76 4.60 -8.27 13.37
CA VAL A 76 4.30 -6.93 13.88
C VAL A 76 2.80 -6.72 14.01
N ILE A 77 2.00 -7.19 13.04
CA ILE A 77 0.54 -7.13 13.09
C ILE A 77 0.02 -7.98 14.25
N GLU A 78 0.57 -9.16 14.45
CA GLU A 78 0.24 -10.03 15.59
C GLU A 78 0.57 -9.36 16.94
N TYR A 79 1.75 -8.73 17.05
CA TYR A 79 2.12 -7.96 18.23
C TYR A 79 1.12 -6.85 18.54
N VAL A 80 0.78 -6.05 17.55
CA VAL A 80 -0.18 -4.95 17.70
C VAL A 80 -1.55 -5.48 18.12
N THR A 81 -2.02 -6.55 17.48
CA THR A 81 -3.29 -7.20 17.80
C THR A 81 -3.32 -7.74 19.23
N ASN A 82 -2.23 -8.37 19.68
CA ASN A 82 -2.13 -8.88 21.05
C ASN A 82 -2.04 -7.76 22.09
N LYS A 83 -1.34 -6.66 21.77
CA LYS A 83 -1.13 -5.55 22.69
C LYS A 83 -2.33 -4.65 22.83
N TYR A 84 -2.97 -4.28 21.72
CA TYR A 84 -4.07 -3.31 21.70
C TYR A 84 -5.45 -3.99 21.78
N GLY A 85 -5.51 -5.30 21.60
CA GLY A 85 -6.71 -6.13 21.71
C GLY A 85 -7.25 -6.61 20.36
N GLN A 86 -7.65 -7.87 20.30
CA GLN A 86 -8.19 -8.52 19.10
C GLN A 86 -9.48 -7.85 18.59
N ASP A 87 -10.29 -7.31 19.51
CA ASP A 87 -11.53 -6.59 19.17
C ASP A 87 -11.28 -5.16 18.70
N SER A 88 -10.09 -4.61 18.96
CA SER A 88 -9.73 -3.20 18.70
C SER A 88 -8.80 -3.01 17.51
N VAL A 89 -8.33 -4.09 16.89
CA VAL A 89 -7.43 -4.07 15.73
C VAL A 89 -8.04 -4.86 14.59
N ALA A 90 -8.12 -4.27 13.41
CA ALA A 90 -8.59 -4.96 12.21
C ALA A 90 -7.81 -4.50 10.98
N GLN A 91 -7.78 -5.35 9.96
CA GLN A 91 -7.31 -4.95 8.65
C GLN A 91 -8.42 -4.20 7.90
N ILE A 92 -8.03 -3.35 6.96
CA ILE A 92 -8.97 -2.55 6.18
C ILE A 92 -9.35 -3.31 4.91
N SER A 93 -10.62 -3.29 4.54
CA SER A 93 -11.09 -3.79 3.25
C SER A 93 -10.74 -2.85 2.11
N THR A 94 -10.63 -3.42 0.93
CA THR A 94 -10.65 -2.69 -0.33
C THR A 94 -11.85 -3.13 -1.15
N LEU A 95 -12.57 -2.17 -1.71
CA LEU A 95 -13.66 -2.44 -2.62
C LEU A 95 -13.15 -2.37 -4.05
N GLY A 96 -13.03 -3.53 -4.68
CA GLY A 96 -12.72 -3.61 -6.10
C GLY A 96 -13.94 -3.18 -6.92
N THR A 97 -13.79 -2.14 -7.75
CA THR A 97 -14.87 -1.65 -8.61
C THR A 97 -14.74 -2.16 -10.05
N MET A 98 -15.83 -2.16 -10.78
CA MET A 98 -15.86 -2.47 -12.21
C MET A 98 -15.24 -1.31 -13.00
N ALA A 99 -13.93 -1.36 -13.24
CA ALA A 99 -13.23 -0.38 -14.06
C ALA A 99 -13.54 -0.56 -15.56
N ALA A 100 -13.42 0.52 -16.34
CA ALA A 100 -13.84 0.61 -17.74
C ALA A 100 -13.46 -0.58 -18.64
N ARG A 101 -12.19 -1.05 -18.59
CA ARG A 101 -11.77 -2.22 -19.38
C ARG A 101 -12.30 -3.55 -18.88
N ALA A 102 -12.44 -3.66 -17.56
CA ALA A 102 -12.88 -4.90 -16.92
C ALA A 102 -14.38 -5.08 -17.11
N VAL A 103 -15.18 -4.04 -16.90
CA VAL A 103 -16.63 -4.12 -17.04
C VAL A 103 -17.06 -4.53 -18.46
N VAL A 104 -16.38 -4.04 -19.50
CA VAL A 104 -16.66 -4.42 -20.91
C VAL A 104 -16.45 -5.92 -21.13
N ARG A 105 -15.36 -6.49 -20.59
CA ARG A 105 -15.12 -7.95 -20.70
C ARG A 105 -16.10 -8.76 -19.87
N ASP A 106 -16.45 -8.28 -18.67
CA ASP A 106 -17.38 -8.99 -17.79
C ASP A 106 -18.80 -8.99 -18.35
N VAL A 107 -19.27 -7.86 -18.88
CA VAL A 107 -20.57 -7.74 -19.54
C VAL A 107 -20.64 -8.63 -20.76
N ALA A 108 -19.63 -8.57 -21.64
CA ALA A 108 -19.59 -9.41 -22.83
C ALA A 108 -19.65 -10.91 -22.48
N ARG A 109 -18.90 -11.31 -21.45
CA ARG A 109 -18.92 -12.69 -20.96
C ARG A 109 -20.28 -13.08 -20.41
N ALA A 110 -20.92 -12.21 -19.61
CA ALA A 110 -22.23 -12.46 -19.02
C ALA A 110 -23.34 -12.55 -20.08
N GLN A 111 -23.23 -11.77 -21.16
CA GLN A 111 -24.15 -11.79 -22.30
C GLN A 111 -23.86 -12.93 -23.31
N GLY A 112 -22.83 -13.74 -23.06
CA GLY A 112 -22.44 -14.83 -23.99
C GLY A 112 -21.84 -14.34 -25.31
N LYS A 113 -21.38 -13.08 -25.38
CA LYS A 113 -20.74 -12.51 -26.57
C LYS A 113 -19.31 -13.04 -26.74
N SER A 114 -18.76 -12.92 -27.97
CA SER A 114 -17.44 -13.48 -28.25
C SER A 114 -16.31 -12.79 -27.47
N TYR A 115 -15.34 -13.58 -27.00
CA TYR A 115 -14.16 -13.07 -26.31
C TYR A 115 -13.34 -12.14 -27.21
N SER A 116 -13.25 -12.41 -28.51
CA SER A 116 -12.50 -11.59 -29.47
C SER A 116 -13.09 -10.16 -29.59
N LEU A 117 -14.42 -10.03 -29.59
CA LEU A 117 -15.11 -8.75 -29.59
C LEU A 117 -14.84 -8.00 -28.29
N ALA A 118 -15.03 -8.67 -27.16
CA ALA A 118 -14.79 -8.08 -25.84
C ALA A 118 -13.35 -7.55 -25.69
N ASP A 119 -12.36 -8.33 -26.11
CA ASP A 119 -10.95 -7.95 -26.02
C ASP A 119 -10.59 -6.82 -26.99
N ARG A 120 -11.15 -6.82 -28.21
CA ARG A 120 -11.01 -5.71 -29.17
C ARG A 120 -11.55 -4.42 -28.60
N LEU A 121 -12.76 -4.40 -28.05
CA LEU A 121 -13.37 -3.21 -27.44
C LEU A 121 -12.55 -2.72 -26.24
N ALA A 122 -12.16 -3.63 -25.34
CA ALA A 122 -11.36 -3.27 -24.18
C ALA A 122 -9.99 -2.71 -24.55
N LYS A 123 -9.35 -3.14 -25.65
CA LYS A 123 -8.08 -2.58 -26.13
C LYS A 123 -8.20 -1.17 -26.69
N LEU A 124 -9.36 -0.79 -27.20
CA LEU A 124 -9.64 0.57 -27.68
C LEU A 124 -9.82 1.57 -26.53
N ILE A 125 -10.02 1.10 -25.30
CA ILE A 125 -10.07 1.92 -24.09
C ILE A 125 -8.65 2.18 -23.62
N PRO A 126 -8.17 3.42 -23.47
CA PRO A 126 -6.83 3.72 -22.98
C PRO A 126 -6.58 3.12 -21.58
N PHE A 127 -5.34 2.71 -21.30
CA PHE A 127 -4.97 2.20 -19.98
C PHE A 127 -4.52 3.37 -19.08
N HIS A 128 -5.44 3.80 -18.20
CA HIS A 128 -5.17 4.81 -17.20
C HIS A 128 -6.01 4.50 -15.95
N PRO A 129 -5.48 4.71 -14.71
CA PRO A 129 -6.21 4.39 -13.47
C PRO A 129 -7.59 5.08 -13.38
N ASP A 130 -7.69 6.34 -13.81
CA ASP A 130 -8.91 7.15 -13.74
C ASP A 130 -9.74 7.11 -15.04
N MET A 131 -9.48 6.13 -15.93
CA MET A 131 -10.20 6.01 -17.19
C MET A 131 -11.63 5.55 -16.95
N THR A 132 -12.58 6.33 -17.45
CA THR A 132 -14.00 5.98 -17.48
C THR A 132 -14.48 5.70 -18.89
N LEU A 133 -15.55 4.91 -19.02
CA LEU A 133 -16.19 4.68 -20.32
C LEU A 133 -16.68 5.99 -20.95
N LYS A 134 -17.17 6.91 -20.13
CA LYS A 134 -17.57 8.26 -20.58
C LYS A 134 -16.41 8.98 -21.28
N THR A 135 -15.22 8.91 -20.71
CA THR A 135 -14.00 9.51 -21.32
C THR A 135 -13.52 8.70 -22.52
N ALA A 136 -13.52 7.36 -22.41
CA ALA A 136 -13.09 6.47 -23.48
C ALA A 136 -13.95 6.61 -24.73
N LEU A 137 -15.24 6.88 -24.59
CA LEU A 137 -16.17 7.12 -25.71
C LEU A 137 -15.86 8.40 -26.50
N GLN A 138 -14.91 9.23 -26.07
CA GLN A 138 -14.42 10.33 -26.91
C GLN A 138 -13.49 9.83 -28.04
N ASN A 139 -12.93 8.64 -27.90
CA ASN A 139 -12.10 8.00 -28.93
C ASN A 139 -12.92 7.68 -30.19
N LYS A 140 -12.45 8.16 -31.36
CA LYS A 140 -13.12 7.96 -32.64
C LYS A 140 -13.19 6.48 -33.05
N GLU A 141 -12.13 5.72 -32.80
CA GLU A 141 -12.06 4.29 -33.16
C GLU A 141 -13.04 3.45 -32.34
N LEU A 142 -13.16 3.75 -31.04
CA LEU A 142 -14.13 3.08 -30.18
C LEU A 142 -15.56 3.41 -30.61
N LYS A 143 -15.88 4.67 -30.91
CA LYS A 143 -17.19 5.09 -31.44
C LYS A 143 -17.54 4.35 -32.75
N GLN A 144 -16.56 4.21 -33.63
CA GLN A 144 -16.78 3.56 -34.90
C GLN A 144 -16.97 2.04 -34.74
N ALA A 145 -16.22 1.42 -33.83
CA ALA A 145 -16.40 0.00 -33.51
C ALA A 145 -17.79 -0.30 -32.94
N ILE A 146 -18.31 0.56 -32.09
CA ILE A 146 -19.66 0.48 -31.51
C ILE A 146 -20.73 0.61 -32.61
N LYS A 147 -20.61 1.65 -33.46
CA LYS A 147 -21.59 1.93 -34.51
C LYS A 147 -21.71 0.83 -35.57
N ASN A 148 -20.64 0.05 -35.76
CA ASN A 148 -20.56 -0.97 -36.79
C ASN A 148 -20.94 -2.37 -36.31
N ASP A 149 -21.30 -2.55 -35.04
CA ASP A 149 -21.50 -3.88 -34.44
C ASP A 149 -22.54 -3.75 -33.30
N GLU A 150 -23.74 -4.30 -33.51
CA GLU A 150 -24.84 -4.26 -32.52
C GLU A 150 -24.46 -4.92 -31.21
N ASP A 151 -23.69 -5.99 -31.21
CA ASP A 151 -23.18 -6.64 -30.01
C ASP A 151 -22.24 -5.69 -29.23
N ALA A 152 -21.44 -4.89 -29.93
CA ALA A 152 -20.59 -3.88 -29.30
C ALA A 152 -21.40 -2.77 -28.65
N GLU A 153 -22.49 -2.32 -29.27
CA GLU A 153 -23.38 -1.31 -28.70
C GLU A 153 -24.05 -1.82 -27.41
N GLU A 154 -24.63 -3.02 -27.43
CA GLU A 154 -25.24 -3.65 -26.26
C GLU A 154 -24.25 -3.81 -25.10
N ILE A 155 -23.02 -4.27 -25.38
CA ILE A 155 -21.97 -4.43 -24.37
C ILE A 155 -21.65 -3.07 -23.73
N ILE A 156 -21.44 -2.04 -24.53
CA ILE A 156 -21.04 -0.71 -24.01
C ILE A 156 -22.18 -0.05 -23.24
N GLU A 157 -23.41 -0.13 -23.72
CA GLU A 157 -24.59 0.43 -23.01
C GLU A 157 -24.75 -0.20 -21.62
N MET A 158 -24.66 -1.52 -21.52
CA MET A 158 -24.73 -2.20 -20.24
C MET A 158 -23.51 -1.91 -19.36
N SER A 159 -22.33 -1.85 -19.97
CA SER A 159 -21.09 -1.52 -19.25
C SER A 159 -21.12 -0.13 -18.60
N GLN A 160 -21.72 0.87 -19.27
CA GLN A 160 -21.89 2.21 -18.70
C GLN A 160 -22.80 2.23 -17.45
N LYS A 161 -23.79 1.32 -17.38
CA LYS A 161 -24.68 1.18 -16.21
C LYS A 161 -24.00 0.50 -15.03
N LEU A 162 -23.01 -0.36 -15.29
CA LEU A 162 -22.32 -1.16 -14.28
C LEU A 162 -20.94 -0.61 -13.89
N GLU A 163 -20.38 0.31 -14.68
CA GLU A 163 -19.08 0.93 -14.36
C GLU A 163 -19.11 1.59 -12.99
N GLY A 164 -18.07 1.34 -12.19
CA GLY A 164 -17.92 1.91 -10.85
C GLY A 164 -18.64 1.16 -9.74
N LEU A 165 -19.54 0.21 -10.07
CA LEU A 165 -20.17 -0.62 -9.04
C LEU A 165 -19.12 -1.53 -8.37
N SER A 166 -19.29 -1.76 -7.07
CA SER A 166 -18.45 -2.69 -6.31
C SER A 166 -18.63 -4.12 -6.85
N ARG A 167 -17.50 -4.78 -7.11
CA ARG A 167 -17.46 -6.13 -7.67
C ARG A 167 -17.05 -7.18 -6.64
N ASN A 168 -16.01 -6.88 -5.88
CA ASN A 168 -15.45 -7.78 -4.88
C ASN A 168 -14.90 -6.99 -3.70
N VAL A 169 -14.86 -7.65 -2.57
CA VAL A 169 -14.17 -7.18 -1.38
C VAL A 169 -12.79 -7.83 -1.38
N GLY A 170 -11.76 -7.02 -1.24
CA GLY A 170 -10.38 -7.45 -1.04
C GLY A 170 -9.85 -6.94 0.29
N LYS A 171 -8.67 -7.38 0.64
CA LYS A 171 -7.94 -6.94 1.83
C LYS A 171 -6.92 -5.88 1.42
N HIS A 172 -6.87 -4.76 2.13
CA HIS A 172 -5.86 -3.74 1.89
C HIS A 172 -4.46 -4.31 2.17
N ALA A 173 -3.52 -4.07 1.25
CA ALA A 173 -2.20 -4.69 1.32
C ALA A 173 -1.38 -4.28 2.56
N ALA A 174 -1.64 -3.10 3.12
CA ALA A 174 -0.86 -2.51 4.21
C ALA A 174 -1.71 -2.00 5.38
N GLY A 175 -2.94 -1.54 5.11
CA GLY A 175 -3.75 -0.81 6.07
C GLY A 175 -4.27 -1.66 7.23
N VAL A 176 -3.94 -1.22 8.43
CA VAL A 176 -4.47 -1.74 9.70
C VAL A 176 -5.10 -0.57 10.44
N VAL A 177 -6.25 -0.77 11.02
CA VAL A 177 -6.92 0.22 11.86
C VAL A 177 -6.86 -0.22 13.32
N MET A 178 -6.65 0.74 14.21
CA MET A 178 -6.69 0.55 15.66
C MET A 178 -7.71 1.51 16.25
N ALA A 179 -8.67 0.96 16.98
CA ALA A 179 -9.71 1.73 17.63
C ALA A 179 -9.45 1.88 19.13
N PRO A 180 -9.95 2.95 19.76
CA PRO A 180 -9.85 3.14 21.21
C PRO A 180 -10.80 2.22 22.00
N SER A 181 -11.75 1.60 21.33
CA SER A 181 -12.69 0.58 21.83
C SER A 181 -12.82 -0.53 20.80
N LYS A 182 -13.92 -1.28 20.78
CA LYS A 182 -14.11 -2.32 19.76
C LYS A 182 -14.29 -1.70 18.37
N ILE A 183 -13.69 -2.33 17.37
CA ILE A 183 -13.88 -1.91 15.96
C ILE A 183 -15.37 -1.86 15.60
N THR A 184 -16.18 -2.75 16.16
CA THR A 184 -17.63 -2.82 15.91
C THR A 184 -18.40 -1.60 16.41
N ASP A 185 -17.80 -0.75 17.24
CA ASP A 185 -18.41 0.53 17.66
C ASP A 185 -18.33 1.58 16.52
N PHE A 186 -17.49 1.37 15.52
CA PHE A 186 -17.20 2.29 14.41
C PHE A 186 -17.55 1.71 13.04
N SER A 187 -17.25 0.44 12.82
CA SER A 187 -17.43 -0.24 11.53
C SER A 187 -17.89 -1.66 11.73
N ALA A 188 -18.84 -2.13 10.92
CA ALA A 188 -19.11 -3.54 10.82
C ALA A 188 -17.86 -4.30 10.31
N LEU A 189 -17.76 -5.58 10.65
CA LEU A 189 -16.69 -6.46 10.22
C LEU A 189 -17.14 -7.35 9.05
N TYR A 190 -16.20 -7.65 8.18
CA TYR A 190 -16.33 -8.59 7.08
C TYR A 190 -15.44 -9.80 7.36
N LEU A 191 -16.03 -10.98 7.31
CA LEU A 191 -15.31 -12.25 7.38
C LEU A 191 -15.16 -12.81 5.97
N ASP A 192 -13.94 -13.01 5.56
CA ASP A 192 -13.62 -13.75 4.34
C ASP A 192 -13.74 -15.25 4.65
N GLU A 193 -14.74 -15.91 4.10
CA GLU A 193 -15.04 -17.32 4.38
C GLU A 193 -13.96 -18.29 3.86
N GLU A 194 -13.21 -17.89 2.82
CA GLU A 194 -12.17 -18.75 2.24
C GLU A 194 -10.89 -18.71 3.09
N THR A 195 -10.52 -17.54 3.58
CA THR A 195 -9.26 -17.35 4.33
C THR A 195 -9.44 -17.28 5.84
N GLY A 196 -10.67 -17.09 6.33
CA GLY A 196 -10.97 -16.80 7.71
C GLY A 196 -10.49 -15.43 8.21
N ALA A 197 -10.05 -14.57 7.29
CA ALA A 197 -9.54 -13.25 7.64
C ALA A 197 -10.69 -12.28 7.96
N VAL A 198 -10.49 -11.47 9.01
CA VAL A 198 -11.43 -10.43 9.41
C VAL A 198 -10.90 -9.07 8.99
N SER A 199 -11.77 -8.25 8.40
CA SER A 199 -11.47 -6.87 8.01
C SER A 199 -12.67 -5.96 8.28
N THR A 200 -12.46 -4.63 8.21
CA THR A 200 -13.57 -3.68 8.28
C THR A 200 -14.44 -3.77 7.03
N GLN A 201 -15.74 -3.50 7.12
CA GLN A 201 -16.59 -3.35 5.93
C GLN A 201 -16.35 -2.01 5.23
N TYR A 202 -15.99 -0.98 5.99
CA TYR A 202 -15.59 0.30 5.44
C TYR A 202 -14.22 0.22 4.79
N ASP A 203 -14.07 0.86 3.65
CA ASP A 203 -12.78 1.04 2.99
C ASP A 203 -11.93 2.13 3.68
N MET A 204 -10.76 2.39 3.13
CA MET A 204 -9.80 3.34 3.69
C MET A 204 -10.39 4.76 3.88
N LYS A 205 -11.25 5.23 2.96
CA LYS A 205 -11.82 6.58 3.02
C LYS A 205 -12.93 6.66 4.07
N ASP A 206 -13.77 5.65 4.12
CA ASP A 206 -14.90 5.61 5.06
C ASP A 206 -14.40 5.41 6.51
N ILE A 207 -13.31 4.66 6.70
CA ILE A 207 -12.65 4.49 8.00
C ILE A 207 -12.18 5.83 8.58
N GLU A 208 -11.60 6.70 7.76
CA GLU A 208 -11.20 8.04 8.20
C GLU A 208 -12.40 8.93 8.52
N LEU A 209 -13.51 8.82 7.77
CA LEU A 209 -14.74 9.57 8.02
C LEU A 209 -15.41 9.22 9.36
N VAL A 210 -15.33 7.96 9.80
CA VAL A 210 -15.83 7.54 11.11
C VAL A 210 -14.86 7.85 12.26
N GLY A 211 -13.73 8.51 11.97
CA GLY A 211 -12.78 9.00 12.97
C GLY A 211 -11.72 7.99 13.40
N LEU A 212 -11.57 6.87 12.71
CA LEU A 212 -10.49 5.93 12.94
C LEU A 212 -9.23 6.30 12.16
N GLN A 213 -8.07 6.03 12.76
CA GLN A 213 -6.77 6.28 12.15
C GLN A 213 -6.23 5.00 11.50
N LYS A 214 -5.84 5.11 10.23
CA LYS A 214 -5.14 4.07 9.49
C LYS A 214 -3.65 4.07 9.87
N PHE A 215 -3.08 2.87 9.93
CA PHE A 215 -1.64 2.63 10.08
C PHE A 215 -1.18 1.75 8.92
N ASP A 216 -0.16 2.18 8.18
CA ASP A 216 0.33 1.44 7.03
C ASP A 216 1.52 0.55 7.39
N PHE A 217 1.28 -0.76 7.40
CA PHE A 217 2.27 -1.81 7.59
C PHE A 217 2.68 -2.36 6.22
N LEU A 218 3.67 -1.74 5.57
CA LEU A 218 4.09 -2.13 4.24
C LEU A 218 5.11 -3.27 4.29
N GLY A 219 4.92 -4.30 3.47
CA GLY A 219 5.85 -5.44 3.36
C GLY A 219 6.82 -5.24 2.21
N LEU A 220 8.08 -4.88 2.48
CA LEU A 220 9.09 -4.62 1.47
C LEU A 220 10.05 -5.81 1.30
N LYS A 221 10.01 -6.47 0.12
CA LYS A 221 10.87 -7.62 -0.20
C LYS A 221 12.37 -7.26 -0.16
N THR A 222 12.72 -6.03 -0.52
CA THR A 222 14.11 -5.56 -0.49
C THR A 222 14.70 -5.62 0.91
N LEU A 223 13.94 -5.27 1.96
CA LEU A 223 14.40 -5.41 3.34
C LEU A 223 14.67 -6.87 3.74
N THR A 224 13.87 -7.81 3.23
CA THR A 224 14.12 -9.25 3.42
C THR A 224 15.43 -9.67 2.75
N ILE A 225 15.69 -9.20 1.53
CA ILE A 225 16.92 -9.49 0.80
C ILE A 225 18.12 -8.91 1.55
N MET A 226 18.05 -7.67 2.01
CA MET A 226 19.09 -7.01 2.79
C MET A 226 19.37 -7.75 4.10
N LYS A 227 18.33 -8.16 4.85
CA LYS A 227 18.47 -8.97 6.06
C LYS A 227 19.24 -10.26 5.79
N ASN A 228 18.85 -10.99 4.75
CA ASN A 228 19.49 -12.26 4.40
C ASN A 228 20.94 -12.07 3.94
N ALA A 229 21.21 -11.04 3.13
CA ALA A 229 22.57 -10.69 2.70
C ALA A 229 23.46 -10.35 3.91
N LEU A 230 22.97 -9.50 4.81
CA LEU A 230 23.70 -9.12 6.03
C LEU A 230 23.99 -10.33 6.92
N LYS A 231 23.04 -11.24 7.07
CA LYS A 231 23.25 -12.49 7.81
C LYS A 231 24.39 -13.32 7.21
N LEU A 232 24.42 -13.50 5.89
CA LEU A 232 25.48 -14.24 5.20
C LEU A 232 26.85 -13.54 5.32
N ILE A 233 26.89 -12.22 5.14
CA ILE A 233 28.09 -11.41 5.30
C ILE A 233 28.63 -11.56 6.71
N ASN A 234 27.82 -11.39 7.73
CA ASN A 234 28.25 -11.46 9.12
C ASN A 234 28.67 -12.88 9.55
N GLN A 235 28.04 -13.94 9.00
CA GLN A 235 28.53 -15.30 9.17
C GLN A 235 29.94 -15.48 8.61
N ASN A 236 30.24 -14.97 7.41
CA ASN A 236 31.57 -15.02 6.81
C ASN A 236 32.58 -14.19 7.60
N ARG A 237 32.21 -12.96 8.01
CA ARG A 237 33.08 -12.09 8.84
C ARG A 237 33.40 -12.72 10.17
N LYS A 238 32.50 -13.43 10.80
CA LYS A 238 32.74 -14.20 12.04
C LYS A 238 33.79 -15.27 11.81
N THR A 239 33.77 -15.99 10.69
CA THR A 239 34.80 -17.00 10.32
C THR A 239 36.14 -16.34 10.15
N LEU A 240 36.20 -15.13 9.61
CA LEU A 240 37.43 -14.34 9.41
C LEU A 240 37.84 -13.54 10.66
N LYS A 241 37.13 -13.67 11.79
CA LYS A 241 37.37 -12.92 13.03
C LYS A 241 37.29 -11.40 12.86
N LEU A 242 36.41 -10.94 11.96
CA LEU A 242 36.12 -9.53 11.73
C LEU A 242 34.85 -9.12 12.47
N GLU A 243 34.75 -7.85 12.88
CA GLU A 243 33.55 -7.29 13.50
C GLU A 243 32.34 -7.37 12.55
N PRO A 244 31.13 -7.65 13.07
CA PRO A 244 29.93 -7.66 12.26
C PRO A 244 29.63 -6.28 11.66
N ILE A 245 28.98 -6.26 10.50
CA ILE A 245 28.47 -5.04 9.90
C ILE A 245 27.05 -4.81 10.42
N ASN A 246 26.74 -3.55 10.76
CA ASN A 246 25.39 -3.07 10.99
C ASN A 246 24.99 -2.13 9.84
N LEU A 247 23.78 -2.24 9.33
CA LEU A 247 23.27 -1.39 8.24
C LEU A 247 23.16 0.08 8.66
N ASP A 248 22.85 0.35 9.92
CA ASP A 248 22.70 1.70 10.43
C ASP A 248 24.04 2.49 10.51
N ASP A 249 25.16 1.76 10.52
CA ASP A 249 26.50 2.34 10.59
C ASP A 249 27.12 2.58 9.19
N LEU A 250 26.43 2.19 8.12
CA LEU A 250 26.94 2.36 6.76
C LEU A 250 26.87 3.83 6.31
N PRO A 251 27.95 4.36 5.69
CA PRO A 251 27.90 5.70 5.12
C PRO A 251 26.94 5.74 3.93
N LEU A 252 26.00 6.69 3.95
CA LEU A 252 25.02 6.87 2.87
C LEU A 252 25.59 7.66 1.68
N ASP A 253 26.81 8.19 1.81
CA ASP A 253 27.51 9.04 0.85
C ASP A 253 28.78 8.37 0.28
N ASP A 254 28.88 7.04 0.35
CA ASP A 254 30.01 6.32 -0.25
C ASP A 254 30.07 6.55 -1.76
N SER A 255 31.15 7.19 -2.22
CA SER A 255 31.30 7.65 -3.60
C SER A 255 31.32 6.51 -4.63
N LYS A 256 31.83 5.32 -4.26
CA LYS A 256 31.84 4.16 -5.17
C LYS A 256 30.45 3.58 -5.35
N THR A 257 29.67 3.50 -4.28
CA THR A 257 28.27 3.06 -4.32
C THR A 257 27.41 4.04 -5.09
N CYS A 258 27.61 5.35 -4.88
CA CYS A 258 26.92 6.39 -5.64
C CYS A 258 27.23 6.33 -7.14
N LEU A 259 28.50 6.06 -7.52
CA LEU A 259 28.88 5.89 -8.92
C LEU A 259 28.21 4.67 -9.58
N LEU A 260 28.10 3.55 -8.89
CA LEU A 260 27.38 2.37 -9.39
C LEU A 260 25.91 2.69 -9.70
N TYR A 261 25.25 3.41 -8.81
CA TYR A 261 23.85 3.79 -8.98
C TYR A 261 23.64 4.77 -10.14
N THR A 262 24.58 5.69 -10.36
CA THR A 262 24.49 6.70 -11.44
C THR A 262 24.95 6.16 -12.79
N SER A 263 25.84 5.16 -12.85
CA SER A 263 26.31 4.57 -14.10
C SER A 263 25.29 3.64 -14.77
N ASP A 264 24.42 2.98 -14.00
CA ASP A 264 23.36 2.10 -14.52
C ASP A 264 22.09 2.85 -14.93
N ALA A 265 22.05 4.17 -14.71
CA ALA A 265 20.91 5.04 -15.07
C ALA A 265 21.11 5.77 -16.41
N ALA A 266 22.17 5.45 -17.18
CA ALA A 266 22.50 6.05 -18.47
C ALA A 266 22.08 5.17 -19.66
#